data_521991f1db57d1aef2ab896ab5924281
#
_entry.id   521991f1db57d1aef2ab896ab5924281
#
_cell.length_a   1.000
_cell.length_b   1.000
_cell.length_c   1.000
_cell.angle_alpha   90.00
_cell.angle_beta   90.00
_cell.angle_gamma   90.00
#
_symmetry.space_group_name_H-M   'P 1'
#
loop_
_entity.id
_entity.type
_entity.pdbx_description
1 polymer ?
#
loop_
_entity_poly.entity_id
_entity_poly.type
_entity_poly.pdbx_seq_one_letter_code
_entity_poly.pdbx_strand_id
1 'polypeptide(L)'
;IAAGVVTAGLAAGQDVCVTHARAALLERLEKQHCTVRLLSDNREAVRGADYVFVAVKPWLAEGVLREIAPELDMERQAVASVVAGLSFARMKEYLGASPALFRVIPNTAVSIGQSTTFISADGASPAQQEEMMAVFGALGEAFLVPEEQMTAVTALCSCGIAYILRYIGASVEGAAKMGLDPSQALPMVLQTVRGAVG
;
A
#
# COMPACT_ATOMS: atom_id res chain seq x y z
N ILE A 1 -3.48 3.82 -2.68
CA ILE A 1 -4.13 2.53 -2.97
C ILE A 1 -5.56 2.79 -3.45
N ALA A 2 -6.49 3.32 -2.64
CA ALA A 2 -7.90 3.52 -3.01
C ALA A 2 -8.08 4.22 -4.38
N ALA A 3 -7.43 5.38 -4.58
CA ALA A 3 -7.47 6.08 -5.86
C ALA A 3 -6.93 5.21 -7.02
N GLY A 4 -5.85 4.45 -6.79
CA GLY A 4 -5.28 3.55 -7.78
C GLY A 4 -6.23 2.42 -8.18
N VAL A 5 -6.90 1.80 -7.22
CA VAL A 5 -7.91 0.74 -7.46
C VAL A 5 -9.06 1.25 -8.34
N VAL A 6 -9.57 2.44 -8.04
CA VAL A 6 -10.64 3.08 -8.84
C VAL A 6 -10.13 3.46 -10.23
N THR A 7 -8.95 4.08 -10.33
CA THR A 7 -8.37 4.50 -11.62
C THR A 7 -8.05 3.30 -12.52
N ALA A 8 -7.64 2.18 -11.94
CA ALA A 8 -7.40 0.93 -12.66
C ALA A 8 -8.70 0.18 -13.04
N GLY A 9 -9.88 0.68 -12.65
CA GLY A 9 -11.17 0.06 -12.97
C GLY A 9 -11.45 -1.25 -12.23
N LEU A 10 -10.73 -1.52 -11.13
CA LEU A 10 -10.87 -2.75 -10.35
C LEU A 10 -12.09 -2.71 -9.42
N ALA A 11 -12.52 -1.53 -9.02
CA ALA A 11 -13.76 -1.30 -8.29
C ALA A 11 -14.38 0.03 -8.70
N ALA A 12 -15.70 0.12 -8.68
CA ALA A 12 -16.37 1.40 -8.83
C ALA A 12 -16.09 2.26 -7.58
N GLY A 13 -15.97 3.58 -7.74
CA GLY A 13 -15.65 4.46 -6.62
C GLY A 13 -16.65 4.35 -5.45
N GLN A 14 -17.92 4.15 -5.76
CA GLN A 14 -18.98 3.94 -4.77
C GLN A 14 -18.79 2.67 -3.91
N ASP A 15 -18.05 1.68 -4.42
CA ASP A 15 -17.77 0.41 -3.73
C ASP A 15 -16.49 0.50 -2.88
N VAL A 16 -15.76 1.61 -3.00
CA VAL A 16 -14.55 1.88 -2.21
C VAL A 16 -14.88 2.90 -1.13
N CYS A 17 -14.70 2.49 0.13
CA CYS A 17 -14.86 3.36 1.28
C CYS A 17 -13.50 3.73 1.89
N VAL A 18 -13.32 4.99 2.24
CA VAL A 18 -12.10 5.48 2.91
C VAL A 18 -12.48 6.21 4.19
N THR A 19 -11.82 5.86 5.28
CA THR A 19 -11.95 6.56 6.55
C THR A 19 -10.67 7.31 6.91
N HIS A 20 -10.81 8.43 7.59
CA HIS A 20 -9.69 9.14 8.18
C HIS A 20 -10.13 10.01 9.36
N ALA A 21 -9.36 10.01 10.45
CA ALA A 21 -9.64 10.79 11.65
C ALA A 21 -9.57 12.33 11.43
N ARG A 22 -8.94 12.79 10.35
CA ARG A 22 -8.80 14.21 10.03
C ARG A 22 -9.71 14.57 8.86
N ALA A 23 -10.77 15.35 9.10
CA ALA A 23 -11.71 15.84 8.08
C ALA A 23 -11.00 16.53 6.90
N ALA A 24 -9.98 17.35 7.17
CA ALA A 24 -9.22 18.05 6.12
C ALA A 24 -8.53 17.12 5.10
N LEU A 25 -8.23 15.87 5.48
CA LEU A 25 -7.67 14.90 4.54
C LEU A 25 -8.77 14.28 3.67
N LEU A 26 -9.94 14.05 4.24
CA LEU A 26 -11.12 13.60 3.49
C LEU A 26 -11.53 14.65 2.45
N GLU A 27 -11.61 15.92 2.84
CA GLU A 27 -11.87 17.04 1.91
C GLU A 27 -10.84 17.14 0.77
N ARG A 28 -9.57 16.82 1.07
CA ARG A 28 -8.53 16.79 0.04
C ARG A 28 -8.72 15.67 -0.94
N LEU A 29 -9.12 14.48 -0.48
CA LEU A 29 -9.44 13.33 -1.33
C LEU A 29 -10.66 13.62 -2.21
N GLU A 30 -11.68 14.27 -1.65
CA GLU A 30 -12.87 14.68 -2.40
C GLU A 30 -12.52 15.64 -3.55
N LYS A 31 -11.65 16.61 -3.29
CA LYS A 31 -11.17 17.57 -4.30
C LYS A 31 -10.28 16.94 -5.39
N GLN A 32 -9.72 15.77 -5.14
CA GLN A 32 -8.90 15.03 -6.13
C GLN A 32 -9.74 14.17 -7.10
N HIS A 33 -11.05 14.43 -7.20
CA HIS A 33 -11.99 13.69 -8.04
C HIS A 33 -12.02 12.17 -7.78
N CYS A 34 -11.72 11.78 -6.55
CA CYS A 34 -11.86 10.41 -6.13
C CYS A 34 -13.33 10.17 -5.79
N THR A 35 -14.03 9.35 -6.57
CA THR A 35 -15.47 9.04 -6.38
C THR A 35 -15.72 8.09 -5.20
N VAL A 36 -14.74 7.85 -4.35
CA VAL A 36 -14.84 6.96 -3.19
C VAL A 36 -15.76 7.53 -2.11
N ARG A 37 -16.41 6.64 -1.38
CA ARG A 37 -17.19 7.03 -0.20
C ARG A 37 -16.24 7.44 0.93
N LEU A 38 -16.52 8.58 1.56
CA LEU A 38 -15.72 9.09 2.68
C LEU A 38 -16.55 8.98 3.96
N LEU A 39 -16.01 8.30 4.96
CA LEU A 39 -16.64 8.14 6.27
C LEU A 39 -15.67 8.57 7.39
N SER A 40 -16.22 8.94 8.53
CA SER A 40 -15.45 9.30 9.73
C SER A 40 -15.38 8.16 10.76
N ASP A 41 -16.19 7.12 10.60
CA ASP A 41 -16.30 5.98 11.51
C ASP A 41 -15.77 4.71 10.84
N ASN A 42 -14.73 4.13 11.44
CA ASN A 42 -14.13 2.88 10.95
C ASN A 42 -15.09 1.69 11.05
N ARG A 43 -15.94 1.65 12.07
CA ARG A 43 -16.91 0.57 12.29
C ARG A 43 -17.98 0.55 11.21
N GLU A 44 -18.47 1.73 10.83
CA GLU A 44 -19.42 1.85 9.71
C GLU A 44 -18.78 1.42 8.40
N ALA A 45 -17.52 1.81 8.16
CA ALA A 45 -16.83 1.55 6.90
C ALA A 45 -16.56 0.07 6.63
N VAL A 46 -16.36 -0.74 7.67
CA VAL A 46 -16.04 -2.17 7.50
C VAL A 46 -17.27 -3.04 7.30
N ARG A 47 -18.45 -2.54 7.65
CA ARG A 47 -19.69 -3.30 7.47
C ARG A 47 -19.98 -3.58 6.00
N GLY A 48 -20.07 -4.86 5.65
CA GLY A 48 -20.40 -5.30 4.30
C GLY A 48 -19.25 -5.20 3.28
N ALA A 49 -18.05 -4.74 3.66
CA ALA A 49 -16.89 -4.79 2.81
C ALA A 49 -16.42 -6.24 2.60
N ASP A 50 -15.87 -6.57 1.44
CA ASP A 50 -15.22 -7.86 1.21
C ASP A 50 -13.76 -7.84 1.67
N TYR A 51 -13.07 -6.71 1.47
CA TYR A 51 -11.70 -6.48 1.89
C TYR A 51 -11.58 -5.23 2.75
N VAL A 52 -10.94 -5.35 3.91
CA VAL A 52 -10.67 -4.25 4.82
C VAL A 52 -9.18 -3.95 4.85
N PHE A 53 -8.77 -2.79 4.33
CA PHE A 53 -7.36 -2.37 4.31
C PHE A 53 -7.03 -1.50 5.50
N VAL A 54 -6.15 -1.98 6.37
CA VAL A 54 -5.60 -1.22 7.50
C VAL A 54 -4.35 -0.47 7.04
N ALA A 55 -4.49 0.84 6.82
CA ALA A 55 -3.47 1.72 6.25
C ALA A 55 -3.13 2.88 7.20
N VAL A 56 -2.85 2.56 8.45
CA VAL A 56 -2.51 3.53 9.51
C VAL A 56 -1.04 3.44 9.92
N LYS A 57 -0.60 4.38 10.76
CA LYS A 57 0.74 4.30 11.36
C LYS A 57 0.82 3.11 12.32
N PRO A 58 2.00 2.46 12.47
CA PRO A 58 2.15 1.24 13.28
C PRO A 58 1.58 1.34 14.70
N TRP A 59 1.76 2.46 15.37
CA TRP A 59 1.27 2.68 16.73
C TRP A 59 -0.25 2.87 16.86
N LEU A 60 -0.96 3.01 15.74
CA LEU A 60 -2.44 3.11 15.70
C LEU A 60 -3.09 1.77 15.34
N ALA A 61 -2.32 0.81 14.83
CA ALA A 61 -2.86 -0.42 14.27
C ALA A 61 -3.64 -1.26 15.29
N GLU A 62 -3.14 -1.40 16.51
CA GLU A 62 -3.82 -2.12 17.58
C GLU A 62 -5.19 -1.49 17.88
N GLY A 63 -5.24 -0.17 18.11
CA GLY A 63 -6.48 0.53 18.42
C GLY A 63 -7.52 0.39 17.32
N VAL A 64 -7.11 0.54 16.06
CA VAL A 64 -8.01 0.40 14.89
C VAL A 64 -8.50 -1.04 14.74
N LEU A 65 -7.62 -2.04 14.84
CA LEU A 65 -8.03 -3.45 14.70
C LEU A 65 -8.98 -3.88 15.82
N ARG A 66 -8.72 -3.50 17.07
CA ARG A 66 -9.64 -3.76 18.18
C ARG A 66 -10.97 -3.03 18.04
N GLU A 67 -10.96 -1.80 17.49
CA GLU A 67 -12.16 -1.01 17.23
C GLU A 67 -13.09 -1.67 16.21
N ILE A 68 -12.53 -2.18 15.10
CA ILE A 68 -13.33 -2.75 14.02
C ILE A 68 -13.68 -4.22 14.22
N ALA A 69 -12.96 -4.96 15.06
CA ALA A 69 -13.13 -6.40 15.26
C ALA A 69 -14.57 -6.83 15.55
N PRO A 70 -15.37 -6.13 16.39
CA PRO A 70 -16.77 -6.51 16.66
C PRO A 70 -17.71 -6.37 15.47
N GLU A 71 -17.32 -5.61 14.45
CA GLU A 71 -18.14 -5.30 13.27
C GLU A 71 -17.78 -6.15 12.05
N LEU A 72 -16.70 -6.94 12.14
CA LEU A 72 -16.22 -7.79 11.06
C LEU A 72 -16.97 -9.12 10.99
N ASP A 73 -17.35 -9.51 9.79
CA ASP A 73 -17.72 -10.88 9.47
C ASP A 73 -16.44 -11.70 9.22
N MET A 74 -15.99 -12.40 10.26
CA MET A 74 -14.70 -13.13 10.26
C MET A 74 -14.67 -14.33 9.29
N GLU A 75 -15.82 -14.81 8.83
CA GLU A 75 -15.91 -15.93 7.87
C GLU A 75 -15.84 -15.43 6.42
N ARG A 76 -16.32 -14.23 6.15
CA ARG A 76 -16.47 -13.69 4.81
C ARG A 76 -15.42 -12.64 4.46
N GLN A 77 -15.10 -11.75 5.39
CA GLN A 77 -14.22 -10.61 5.14
C GLN A 77 -12.75 -10.98 5.26
N ALA A 78 -11.94 -10.40 4.38
CA ALA A 78 -10.49 -10.46 4.49
C ALA A 78 -9.92 -9.14 5.02
N VAL A 79 -8.96 -9.22 5.94
CA VAL A 79 -8.28 -8.05 6.49
C VAL A 79 -6.85 -7.97 5.95
N ALA A 80 -6.57 -6.90 5.23
CA ALA A 80 -5.26 -6.62 4.64
C ALA A 80 -4.55 -5.49 5.38
N SER A 81 -3.34 -5.72 5.84
CA SER A 81 -2.52 -4.70 6.49
C SER A 81 -1.42 -4.21 5.56
N VAL A 82 -1.33 -2.89 5.37
CA VAL A 82 -0.16 -2.22 4.75
C VAL A 82 0.74 -1.57 5.81
N VAL A 83 0.57 -1.95 7.07
CA VAL A 83 1.32 -1.42 8.20
C VAL A 83 2.67 -2.12 8.30
N ALA A 84 3.75 -1.36 8.25
CA ALA A 84 5.09 -1.91 8.39
C ALA A 84 5.28 -2.59 9.76
N GLY A 85 5.82 -3.82 9.75
CA GLY A 85 6.16 -4.56 10.96
C GLY A 85 4.98 -5.21 11.70
N LEU A 86 3.75 -5.11 11.20
CA LEU A 86 2.59 -5.77 11.80
C LEU A 86 2.51 -7.22 11.30
N SER A 87 2.76 -8.20 12.17
CA SER A 87 2.70 -9.64 11.85
C SER A 87 1.28 -10.20 11.89
N PHE A 88 1.07 -11.36 11.23
CA PHE A 88 -0.20 -12.09 11.34
C PHE A 88 -0.54 -12.45 12.79
N ALA A 89 0.45 -12.87 13.58
CA ALA A 89 0.23 -13.19 14.99
C ALA A 89 -0.36 -12.00 15.77
N ARG A 90 0.17 -10.78 15.55
CA ARG A 90 -0.38 -9.57 16.17
C ARG A 90 -1.74 -9.18 15.60
N MET A 91 -1.96 -9.34 14.30
CA MET A 91 -3.29 -9.08 13.73
C MET A 91 -4.35 -9.97 14.36
N LYS A 92 -4.09 -11.28 14.49
CA LYS A 92 -4.98 -12.24 15.16
C LYS A 92 -5.22 -11.87 16.63
N GLU A 93 -4.17 -11.49 17.35
CA GLU A 93 -4.27 -11.03 18.76
C GLU A 93 -5.20 -9.81 18.87
N TYR A 94 -5.05 -8.82 18.01
CA TYR A 94 -5.81 -7.58 18.06
C TYR A 94 -7.26 -7.74 17.61
N LEU A 95 -7.50 -8.62 16.63
CA LEU A 95 -8.85 -8.97 16.17
C LEU A 95 -9.58 -9.93 17.11
N GLY A 96 -8.84 -10.69 17.94
CA GLY A 96 -9.43 -11.74 18.78
C GLY A 96 -9.95 -12.94 17.99
N ALA A 97 -9.61 -13.04 16.70
CA ALA A 97 -10.05 -14.06 15.76
C ALA A 97 -9.05 -14.24 14.62
N SER A 98 -9.28 -15.23 13.75
CA SER A 98 -8.42 -15.56 12.61
C SER A 98 -9.20 -15.52 11.30
N PRO A 99 -9.61 -14.34 10.80
CA PRO A 99 -10.18 -14.24 9.45
C PRO A 99 -9.11 -14.50 8.38
N ALA A 100 -9.47 -14.41 7.11
CA ALA A 100 -8.50 -14.33 6.03
C ALA A 100 -7.65 -13.04 6.20
N LEU A 101 -6.33 -13.21 6.30
CA LEU A 101 -5.39 -12.12 6.55
C LEU A 101 -4.41 -11.96 5.41
N PHE A 102 -4.11 -10.70 5.09
CA PHE A 102 -3.05 -10.32 4.16
C PHE A 102 -2.11 -9.32 4.80
N ARG A 103 -0.81 -9.48 4.53
CA ARG A 103 0.19 -8.45 4.73
C ARG A 103 0.65 -7.98 3.36
N VAL A 104 0.56 -6.68 3.12
CA VAL A 104 0.82 -6.09 1.80
C VAL A 104 1.81 -4.95 1.96
N ILE A 105 2.94 -5.02 1.30
CA ILE A 105 3.99 -4.00 1.37
C ILE A 105 4.25 -3.46 -0.04
N PRO A 106 3.51 -2.43 -0.48
CA PRO A 106 3.83 -1.68 -1.67
C PRO A 106 4.99 -0.70 -1.41
N ASN A 107 5.61 -0.21 -2.48
CA ASN A 107 6.48 0.95 -2.40
C ASN A 107 5.75 2.24 -2.86
N THR A 108 6.41 3.38 -2.77
CA THR A 108 5.81 4.70 -3.07
C THR A 108 5.42 4.88 -4.55
N ALA A 109 5.98 4.08 -5.47
CA ALA A 109 5.61 4.11 -6.89
C ALA A 109 4.19 3.58 -7.17
N VAL A 110 3.49 3.06 -6.15
CA VAL A 110 2.06 2.71 -6.23
C VAL A 110 1.19 3.89 -6.70
N SER A 111 1.62 5.11 -6.43
CA SER A 111 0.91 6.33 -6.86
C SER A 111 0.91 6.57 -8.37
N ILE A 112 1.84 5.93 -9.09
CA ILE A 112 2.01 6.05 -10.55
C ILE A 112 1.84 4.70 -11.27
N GLY A 113 1.31 3.68 -10.58
CA GLY A 113 1.09 2.35 -11.15
C GLY A 113 2.37 1.57 -11.47
N GLN A 114 3.46 1.84 -10.74
CA GLN A 114 4.78 1.21 -10.93
C GLN A 114 5.33 0.64 -9.62
N SER A 115 4.44 0.19 -8.75
CA SER A 115 4.84 -0.41 -7.47
C SER A 115 5.48 -1.79 -7.67
N THR A 116 6.45 -2.10 -6.83
CA THR A 116 6.74 -3.49 -6.49
C THR A 116 6.05 -3.78 -5.17
N THR A 117 5.08 -4.67 -5.18
CA THR A 117 4.24 -4.98 -4.02
C THR A 117 4.43 -6.43 -3.59
N PHE A 118 4.72 -6.65 -2.33
CA PHE A 118 4.81 -8.00 -1.75
C PHE A 118 3.57 -8.29 -0.92
N ILE A 119 3.03 -9.49 -1.11
CA ILE A 119 1.80 -9.97 -0.47
C ILE A 119 2.14 -11.27 0.25
N SER A 120 1.74 -11.38 1.49
CA SER A 120 1.70 -12.63 2.25
C SER A 120 0.27 -12.87 2.70
N ALA A 121 -0.16 -14.12 2.75
CA ALA A 121 -1.52 -14.51 3.10
C ALA A 121 -1.53 -15.56 4.22
N ASP A 122 -2.51 -15.49 5.10
CA ASP A 122 -2.77 -16.46 6.17
C ASP A 122 -4.29 -16.69 6.27
N GLY A 123 -4.74 -17.93 6.13
CA GLY A 123 -6.15 -18.30 6.14
C GLY A 123 -6.97 -17.84 4.94
N ALA A 124 -6.34 -17.19 3.95
CA ALA A 124 -7.02 -16.74 2.74
C ALA A 124 -7.18 -17.88 1.72
N SER A 125 -8.35 -17.93 1.08
CA SER A 125 -8.62 -18.88 -0.02
C SER A 125 -7.76 -18.59 -1.25
N PRO A 126 -7.57 -19.55 -2.17
CA PRO A 126 -6.89 -19.28 -3.44
C PRO A 126 -7.52 -18.14 -4.25
N ALA A 127 -8.85 -18.06 -4.28
CA ALA A 127 -9.56 -16.99 -4.97
C ALA A 127 -9.25 -15.61 -4.36
N GLN A 128 -9.26 -15.48 -3.03
CA GLN A 128 -8.89 -14.23 -2.36
C GLN A 128 -7.43 -13.83 -2.62
N GLN A 129 -6.52 -14.82 -2.72
CA GLN A 129 -5.13 -14.55 -3.06
C GLN A 129 -4.99 -14.04 -4.50
N GLU A 130 -5.69 -14.65 -5.46
CA GLU A 130 -5.71 -14.22 -6.87
C GLU A 130 -6.28 -12.81 -7.01
N GLU A 131 -7.39 -12.50 -6.32
CA GLU A 131 -7.97 -11.16 -6.30
C GLU A 131 -7.00 -10.11 -5.73
N MET A 132 -6.35 -10.42 -4.60
CA MET A 132 -5.36 -9.53 -3.99
C MET A 132 -4.16 -9.29 -4.92
N MET A 133 -3.68 -10.35 -5.59
CA MET A 133 -2.62 -10.27 -6.59
C MET A 133 -3.06 -9.42 -7.80
N ALA A 134 -4.29 -9.57 -8.27
CA ALA A 134 -4.83 -8.77 -9.36
C ALA A 134 -4.93 -7.27 -9.00
N VAL A 135 -5.40 -6.96 -7.78
CA VAL A 135 -5.50 -5.58 -7.28
C VAL A 135 -4.14 -4.88 -7.29
N PHE A 136 -3.10 -5.51 -6.75
CA PHE A 136 -1.79 -4.88 -6.69
C PHE A 136 -0.98 -5.04 -7.98
N GLY A 137 -1.27 -6.06 -8.80
CA GLY A 137 -0.74 -6.22 -10.15
C GLY A 137 -1.16 -5.09 -11.10
N ALA A 138 -2.37 -4.55 -10.93
CA ALA A 138 -2.82 -3.38 -11.68
C ALA A 138 -2.15 -2.06 -11.22
N LEU A 139 -1.48 -2.07 -10.07
CA LEU A 139 -0.74 -0.92 -9.51
C LEU A 139 0.78 -1.04 -9.69
N GLY A 140 1.23 -2.01 -10.48
CA GLY A 140 2.63 -2.34 -10.75
C GLY A 140 2.82 -3.85 -10.85
N GLU A 141 3.86 -4.39 -10.21
CA GLU A 141 4.09 -5.83 -10.12
C GLU A 141 3.84 -6.32 -8.68
N ALA A 142 3.13 -7.43 -8.55
CA ALA A 142 2.82 -8.05 -7.27
C ALA A 142 3.47 -9.44 -7.14
N PHE A 143 3.96 -9.76 -5.95
CA PHE A 143 4.63 -11.03 -5.64
C PHE A 143 4.07 -11.63 -4.37
N LEU A 144 3.64 -12.89 -4.44
CA LEU A 144 3.25 -13.64 -3.26
C LEU A 144 4.51 -14.21 -2.60
N VAL A 145 4.70 -13.93 -1.32
CA VAL A 145 5.87 -14.37 -0.55
C VAL A 145 5.46 -14.89 0.83
N PRO A 146 6.20 -15.82 1.42
CA PRO A 146 5.99 -16.24 2.81
C PRO A 146 6.18 -15.07 3.79
N GLU A 147 5.49 -15.11 4.96
CA GLU A 147 5.59 -14.05 5.96
C GLU A 147 7.03 -13.79 6.43
N GLU A 148 7.83 -14.85 6.53
CA GLU A 148 9.23 -14.80 6.99
C GLU A 148 10.11 -13.93 6.07
N GLN A 149 9.74 -13.83 4.79
CA GLN A 149 10.48 -13.04 3.80
C GLN A 149 10.07 -11.56 3.77
N MET A 150 8.96 -11.18 4.41
CA MET A 150 8.43 -9.81 4.34
C MET A 150 9.43 -8.75 4.78
N THR A 151 10.28 -9.03 5.78
CA THR A 151 11.33 -8.09 6.22
C THR A 151 12.41 -7.91 5.15
N ALA A 152 12.85 -9.00 4.53
CA ALA A 152 13.89 -8.97 3.50
C ALA A 152 13.42 -8.23 2.25
N VAL A 153 12.21 -8.55 1.75
CA VAL A 153 11.66 -7.87 0.55
C VAL A 153 11.31 -6.41 0.82
N THR A 154 10.93 -6.06 2.06
CA THR A 154 10.74 -4.66 2.45
C THR A 154 12.04 -3.89 2.34
N ALA A 155 13.14 -4.41 2.89
CA ALA A 155 14.44 -3.77 2.81
C ALA A 155 14.96 -3.67 1.36
N LEU A 156 14.77 -4.74 0.57
CA LEU A 156 15.26 -4.81 -0.81
C LEU A 156 14.51 -3.85 -1.74
N CYS A 157 13.20 -3.88 -1.77
CA CYS A 157 12.40 -3.24 -2.82
C CYS A 157 11.53 -2.10 -2.31
N SER A 158 10.88 -2.23 -1.15
CA SER A 158 10.07 -1.14 -0.61
C SER A 158 10.95 0.03 -0.16
N CYS A 159 12.05 -0.23 0.54
CA CYS A 159 13.06 0.77 0.87
C CYS A 159 13.99 1.07 -0.31
N GLY A 160 14.18 0.11 -1.23
CA GLY A 160 15.11 0.19 -2.38
C GLY A 160 14.89 1.41 -3.25
N ILE A 161 13.65 1.84 -3.45
CA ILE A 161 13.34 3.06 -4.21
C ILE A 161 14.02 4.30 -3.61
N ALA A 162 14.17 4.37 -2.29
CA ALA A 162 14.85 5.48 -1.63
C ALA A 162 16.35 5.47 -1.93
N TYR A 163 16.96 4.31 -2.09
CA TYR A 163 18.38 4.18 -2.44
C TYR A 163 18.65 4.71 -3.86
N ILE A 164 17.78 4.36 -4.81
CA ILE A 164 17.87 4.85 -6.19
C ILE A 164 17.67 6.37 -6.24
N LEU A 165 16.65 6.90 -5.54
CA LEU A 165 16.42 8.34 -5.45
C LEU A 165 17.61 9.08 -4.82
N ARG A 166 18.23 8.48 -3.79
CA ARG A 166 19.43 9.03 -3.16
C ARG A 166 20.63 9.03 -4.12
N TYR A 167 20.81 7.94 -4.87
CA TYR A 167 21.85 7.86 -5.91
C TYR A 167 21.67 8.97 -6.97
N ILE A 168 20.45 9.14 -7.49
CA ILE A 168 20.14 10.17 -8.49
C ILE A 168 20.44 11.56 -7.92
N GLY A 169 19.97 11.86 -6.72
CA GLY A 169 20.21 13.17 -6.08
C GLY A 169 21.70 13.45 -5.86
N ALA A 170 22.45 12.48 -5.34
CA ALA A 170 23.89 12.62 -5.12
C ALA A 170 24.67 12.78 -6.45
N SER A 171 24.25 12.10 -7.51
CA SER A 171 24.86 12.24 -8.85
C SER A 171 24.65 13.64 -9.43
N VAL A 172 23.44 14.20 -9.29
CA VAL A 172 23.14 15.58 -9.73
C VAL A 172 23.95 16.60 -8.90
N GLU A 173 24.05 16.40 -7.59
CA GLU A 173 24.86 17.25 -6.71
C GLU A 173 26.34 17.21 -7.07
N GLY A 174 26.87 16.00 -7.35
CA GLY A 174 28.28 15.83 -7.82
C GLY A 174 28.50 16.53 -9.15
N ALA A 175 27.59 16.40 -10.11
CA ALA A 175 27.66 17.07 -11.40
C ALA A 175 27.66 18.60 -11.25
N ALA A 176 26.85 19.14 -10.36
CA ALA A 176 26.85 20.58 -10.06
C ALA A 176 28.17 21.08 -9.49
N LYS A 177 28.84 20.32 -8.63
CA LYS A 177 30.15 20.63 -8.09
C LYS A 177 31.25 20.61 -9.18
N MET A 178 31.03 19.87 -10.27
CA MET A 178 31.93 19.85 -11.45
C MET A 178 31.57 20.91 -12.50
N GLY A 179 30.60 21.79 -12.23
CA GLY A 179 30.25 22.90 -13.11
C GLY A 179 29.10 22.64 -14.08
N LEU A 180 28.40 21.48 -14.00
CA LEU A 180 27.20 21.22 -14.78
C LEU A 180 25.96 21.88 -14.12
N ASP A 181 25.09 22.45 -14.94
CA ASP A 181 23.80 22.95 -14.45
C ASP A 181 22.93 21.77 -13.93
N PRO A 182 22.41 21.83 -12.70
CA PRO A 182 21.56 20.77 -12.15
C PRO A 182 20.34 20.44 -13.02
N SER A 183 19.77 21.44 -13.71
CA SER A 183 18.64 21.24 -14.63
C SER A 183 19.01 20.39 -15.86
N GLN A 184 20.26 20.43 -16.29
CA GLN A 184 20.80 19.58 -17.35
C GLN A 184 21.28 18.23 -16.81
N ALA A 185 21.88 18.21 -15.63
CA ALA A 185 22.41 16.99 -15.01
C ALA A 185 21.31 15.96 -14.69
N LEU A 186 20.15 16.41 -14.20
CA LEU A 186 19.06 15.50 -13.83
C LEU A 186 18.59 14.61 -14.99
N PRO A 187 18.21 15.11 -16.17
CA PRO A 187 17.80 14.26 -17.28
C PRO A 187 18.91 13.31 -17.75
N MET A 188 20.19 13.71 -17.68
CA MET A 188 21.33 12.86 -18.02
C MET A 188 21.44 11.67 -17.06
N VAL A 189 21.36 11.91 -15.76
CA VAL A 189 21.39 10.87 -14.73
C VAL A 189 20.18 9.92 -14.87
N LEU A 190 18.99 10.47 -15.08
CA LEU A 190 17.78 9.65 -15.27
C LEU A 190 17.90 8.75 -16.52
N GLN A 191 18.44 9.26 -17.63
CA GLN A 191 18.65 8.45 -18.82
C GLN A 191 19.71 7.37 -18.59
N THR A 192 20.76 7.67 -17.83
CA THR A 192 21.80 6.69 -17.47
C THR A 192 21.19 5.56 -16.62
N VAL A 193 20.38 5.89 -15.61
CA VAL A 193 19.68 4.89 -14.78
C VAL A 193 18.74 4.03 -15.63
N ARG A 194 17.98 4.66 -16.53
CA ARG A 194 17.10 3.94 -17.45
C ARG A 194 17.87 2.98 -18.36
N GLY A 195 18.99 3.39 -18.90
CA GLY A 195 19.86 2.54 -19.72
C GLY A 195 20.53 1.40 -18.95
N ALA A 196 20.72 1.56 -17.63
CA ALA A 196 21.31 0.52 -16.78
C ALA A 196 20.32 -0.62 -16.42
N VAL A 197 19.00 -0.39 -16.54
CA VAL A 197 17.96 -1.35 -16.18
C VAL A 197 17.18 -1.88 -17.41
N GLY A 198 17.40 -1.35 -18.58
CA GLY A 198 16.87 -1.79 -19.88
C GLY A 198 17.89 -2.58 -20.66
#